data_4e4307102130e591c14992db7cb408f2
#
_entry.id   4e4307102130e591c14992db7cb408f2
#
_cell.length_a   1.000
_cell.length_b   1.000
_cell.length_c   1.000
_cell.angle_alpha   90.00
_cell.angle_beta   90.00
_cell.angle_gamma   90.00
#
_symmetry.space_group_name_H-M   'P 1'
#
loop_
_entity.id
_entity.type
_entity.pdbx_description
1 polymer ?
#
loop_
_entity_poly.entity_id
_entity_poly.type
_entity_poly.pdbx_seq_one_letter_code
_entity_poly.pdbx_strand_id
1 'polypeptide(L)'
;MTPMLQGDDFAAVPELGYEEWRAVVRSIVGWYNAEGTDPNTFAGRVHVRSLFGLVAERWDHNAHRIERTQRDVRLDDVELYHAVFQVFGRSTVLQNDQAVTLDVGDVALVDSTRPLAFVNDAYAQYLSLSVPRRSLMSHLGLEPLGGSVGRRGTRAGRLLFQLVLDEFKDELSSNRASVYMQLAVYDLIGEIFAPPDPKSVSLYTDKQFGRVRAIIKDRFANPDLRPRDVAAEAGISLRYLQKLFTRRGSTCSDFIDSLRLDKAGRLLRRRAMASTRQPISEIAYASGFNDYNYFSQKFRRRFGYAPSAHAPKRYC
;
A
#
# COMPACT_ATOMS: atom_id res chain seq x y z
N MET A 1 22.33 9.02 -18.98
CA MET A 1 21.09 9.34 -19.73
C MET A 1 19.98 8.49 -19.14
N THR A 2 19.07 9.10 -18.39
CA THR A 2 17.92 8.41 -17.79
C THR A 2 16.87 8.29 -18.90
N PRO A 3 16.30 7.11 -19.18
CA PRO A 3 15.21 7.01 -20.15
C PRO A 3 14.03 7.81 -19.60
N MET A 4 13.75 8.93 -20.24
CA MET A 4 12.47 9.63 -20.07
C MET A 4 11.36 8.62 -20.31
N LEU A 5 10.29 8.70 -19.49
CA LEU A 5 9.01 8.09 -19.80
C LEU A 5 8.40 8.81 -21.02
N GLN A 6 8.98 8.58 -22.19
CA GLN A 6 8.36 8.80 -23.47
C GLN A 6 7.57 7.53 -23.81
N GLY A 7 6.39 7.43 -23.26
CA GLY A 7 5.39 6.45 -23.66
C GLY A 7 4.12 7.22 -23.98
N ASP A 8 3.72 7.18 -25.22
CA ASP A 8 2.55 7.88 -25.78
C ASP A 8 1.21 7.51 -25.11
N ASP A 9 1.18 6.43 -24.33
CA ASP A 9 -0.06 5.87 -23.78
C ASP A 9 -0.72 6.76 -22.71
N PHE A 10 0.06 7.55 -21.96
CA PHE A 10 -0.53 8.49 -21.01
C PHE A 10 -1.15 9.72 -21.69
N ALA A 11 -0.74 10.05 -22.92
CA ALA A 11 -1.38 11.08 -23.73
C ALA A 11 -2.81 10.69 -24.15
N ALA A 12 -3.12 9.39 -24.18
CA ALA A 12 -4.46 8.88 -24.45
C ALA A 12 -5.42 8.97 -23.25
N VAL A 13 -4.90 9.18 -22.02
CA VAL A 13 -5.74 9.39 -20.83
C VAL A 13 -6.40 10.76 -20.90
N PRO A 14 -7.74 10.84 -20.76
CA PRO A 14 -8.45 12.12 -20.83
C PRO A 14 -7.92 13.12 -19.81
N GLU A 15 -7.77 14.36 -20.23
CA GLU A 15 -7.52 15.47 -19.33
C GLU A 15 -8.82 15.84 -18.61
N LEU A 16 -8.71 15.99 -17.29
CA LEU A 16 -9.83 16.27 -16.39
C LEU A 16 -9.74 17.73 -15.94
N GLY A 17 -10.88 18.39 -15.89
CA GLY A 17 -11.03 19.65 -15.18
C GLY A 17 -10.99 19.45 -13.66
N TYR A 18 -10.94 20.56 -12.92
CA TYR A 18 -10.73 20.56 -11.47
C TYR A 18 -11.74 19.70 -10.69
N GLU A 19 -13.05 19.86 -10.96
CA GLU A 19 -14.10 19.14 -10.22
C GLU A 19 -14.13 17.65 -10.58
N GLU A 20 -13.91 17.32 -11.85
CA GLU A 20 -13.82 15.92 -12.29
C GLU A 20 -12.61 15.23 -11.65
N TRP A 21 -11.46 15.88 -11.67
CA TRP A 21 -10.25 15.40 -11.02
C TRP A 21 -10.49 15.16 -9.52
N ARG A 22 -11.08 16.13 -8.81
CA ARG A 22 -11.42 15.98 -7.39
C ARG A 22 -12.34 14.79 -7.13
N ALA A 23 -13.35 14.58 -7.98
CA ALA A 23 -14.26 13.44 -7.84
C ALA A 23 -13.53 12.10 -8.00
N VAL A 24 -12.64 12.00 -8.99
CA VAL A 24 -11.81 10.82 -9.22
C VAL A 24 -10.86 10.59 -8.03
N VAL A 25 -10.11 11.60 -7.61
CA VAL A 25 -9.20 11.52 -6.45
C VAL A 25 -9.94 11.00 -5.21
N ARG A 26 -11.09 11.61 -4.90
CA ARG A 26 -11.91 11.23 -3.74
C ARG A 26 -12.36 9.76 -3.80
N SER A 27 -12.66 9.26 -4.98
CA SER A 27 -13.11 7.87 -5.14
C SER A 27 -11.99 6.83 -4.95
N ILE A 28 -10.73 7.24 -5.11
CA ILE A 28 -9.57 6.34 -5.11
C ILE A 28 -8.79 6.42 -3.79
N VAL A 29 -8.37 7.64 -3.41
CA VAL A 29 -7.42 7.88 -2.32
C VAL A 29 -7.99 8.71 -1.17
N GLY A 30 -9.21 9.24 -1.31
CA GLY A 30 -9.87 10.05 -0.28
C GLY A 30 -9.87 11.56 -0.61
N TRP A 31 -10.10 12.38 0.42
CA TRP A 31 -10.24 13.82 0.26
C TRP A 31 -8.87 14.50 0.13
N TYR A 32 -8.61 15.03 -1.06
CA TYR A 32 -7.49 15.91 -1.38
C TYR A 32 -8.00 17.12 -2.16
N ASN A 33 -7.33 18.26 -2.02
CA ASN A 33 -7.70 19.51 -2.67
C ASN A 33 -6.47 20.13 -3.32
N ALA A 34 -6.65 20.73 -4.50
CA ALA A 34 -5.63 21.57 -5.15
C ALA A 34 -5.80 23.01 -4.66
N GLU A 35 -5.10 23.39 -3.60
CA GLU A 35 -5.19 24.69 -2.98
C GLU A 35 -4.53 25.77 -3.84
N GLY A 36 -5.17 26.94 -3.93
CA GLY A 36 -4.63 28.09 -4.67
C GLY A 36 -4.56 27.91 -6.19
N THR A 37 -5.17 26.84 -6.72
CA THR A 37 -5.25 26.59 -8.16
C THR A 37 -6.52 27.22 -8.74
N ASP A 38 -6.39 27.95 -9.84
CA ASP A 38 -7.54 28.43 -10.61
C ASP A 38 -8.24 27.23 -11.29
N PRO A 39 -9.51 26.94 -10.95
CA PRO A 39 -10.24 25.82 -11.56
C PRO A 39 -10.35 25.90 -13.08
N ASN A 40 -10.29 27.10 -13.66
CA ASN A 40 -10.41 27.30 -15.12
C ASN A 40 -9.13 26.94 -15.88
N THR A 41 -7.98 26.96 -15.19
CA THR A 41 -6.67 26.65 -15.78
C THR A 41 -6.09 25.34 -15.27
N PHE A 42 -6.80 24.68 -14.37
CA PHE A 42 -6.40 23.36 -13.87
C PHE A 42 -6.49 22.32 -14.99
N ALA A 43 -5.44 21.54 -15.11
CA ALA A 43 -5.38 20.38 -15.97
C ALA A 43 -4.74 19.23 -15.22
N GLY A 44 -5.37 18.06 -15.22
CA GLY A 44 -4.84 16.88 -14.58
C GLY A 44 -5.28 15.60 -15.26
N ARG A 45 -4.49 14.55 -15.15
CA ARG A 45 -4.83 13.20 -15.61
C ARG A 45 -4.61 12.20 -14.51
N VAL A 46 -5.42 11.17 -14.52
CA VAL A 46 -5.33 10.06 -13.56
C VAL A 46 -5.48 8.74 -14.31
N HIS A 47 -4.51 7.87 -14.17
CA HIS A 47 -4.59 6.52 -14.70
C HIS A 47 -4.42 5.51 -13.57
N VAL A 48 -5.39 4.60 -13.43
CA VAL A 48 -5.45 3.64 -12.32
C VAL A 48 -5.28 2.23 -12.82
N ARG A 49 -4.38 1.50 -12.18
CA ARG A 49 -4.12 0.07 -12.46
C ARG A 49 -4.05 -0.73 -11.16
N SER A 50 -4.06 -2.04 -11.29
CA SER A 50 -3.76 -2.94 -10.16
C SER A 50 -2.39 -3.55 -10.37
N LEU A 51 -1.44 -3.22 -9.49
CA LEU A 51 -0.11 -3.82 -9.47
C LEU A 51 0.06 -4.70 -8.23
N PHE A 52 0.49 -5.93 -8.41
CA PHE A 52 0.73 -6.87 -7.30
C PHE A 52 -0.47 -7.03 -6.35
N GLY A 53 -1.68 -6.74 -6.83
CA GLY A 53 -2.89 -6.74 -6.02
C GLY A 53 -3.13 -5.48 -5.18
N LEU A 54 -2.32 -4.46 -5.37
CA LEU A 54 -2.49 -3.11 -4.82
C LEU A 54 -3.04 -2.16 -5.89
N VAL A 55 -3.64 -1.07 -5.46
CA VAL A 55 -4.04 0.00 -6.39
C VAL A 55 -2.81 0.85 -6.67
N ALA A 56 -2.53 1.07 -7.94
CA ALA A 56 -1.48 1.96 -8.41
C ALA A 56 -2.10 3.05 -9.27
N GLU A 57 -1.69 4.28 -9.04
CA GLU A 57 -2.21 5.45 -9.70
C GLU A 57 -1.05 6.25 -10.33
N ARG A 58 -1.19 6.61 -11.58
CA ARG A 58 -0.36 7.63 -12.20
C ARG A 58 -1.13 8.94 -12.23
N TRP A 59 -0.50 9.95 -11.71
CA TRP A 59 -1.04 11.30 -11.60
C TRP A 59 -0.18 12.26 -12.40
N ASP A 60 -0.79 13.13 -13.14
CA ASP A 60 -0.15 14.36 -13.61
C ASP A 60 -1.09 15.55 -13.41
N HIS A 61 -0.55 16.70 -13.11
CA HIS A 61 -1.31 17.92 -12.93
C HIS A 61 -0.40 19.16 -12.86
N ASN A 62 -1.01 20.31 -13.13
CA ASN A 62 -0.37 21.61 -13.05
C ASN A 62 -0.64 22.34 -11.71
N ALA A 63 -1.28 21.69 -10.74
CA ALA A 63 -1.51 22.30 -9.44
C ALA A 63 -0.20 22.52 -8.69
N HIS A 64 0.00 23.74 -8.18
CA HIS A 64 1.16 24.05 -7.35
C HIS A 64 1.11 23.32 -6.00
N ARG A 65 -0.08 23.20 -5.40
CA ARG A 65 -0.25 22.57 -4.10
C ARG A 65 -1.42 21.61 -4.08
N ILE A 66 -1.17 20.37 -3.69
CA ILE A 66 -2.20 19.38 -3.39
C ILE A 66 -2.11 19.06 -1.90
N GLU A 67 -3.24 19.19 -1.19
CA GLU A 67 -3.23 18.97 0.25
C GLU A 67 -4.40 18.12 0.75
N ARG A 68 -4.16 17.49 1.88
CA ARG A 68 -5.12 16.80 2.72
C ARG A 68 -5.02 17.37 4.12
N THR A 69 -6.03 18.12 4.51
CA THR A 69 -6.09 18.79 5.82
C THR A 69 -6.53 17.83 6.92
N GLN A 70 -6.40 18.26 8.20
CA GLN A 70 -6.96 17.52 9.34
C GLN A 70 -8.49 17.35 9.25
N ARG A 71 -9.19 18.26 8.56
CA ARG A 71 -10.62 18.15 8.30
C ARG A 71 -10.88 17.02 7.30
N ASP A 72 -10.11 16.95 6.23
CA ASP A 72 -10.24 15.93 5.18
C ASP A 72 -9.97 14.53 5.73
N VAL A 73 -8.98 14.38 6.62
CA VAL A 73 -8.72 13.13 7.34
C VAL A 73 -9.94 12.65 8.14
N ARG A 74 -10.74 13.58 8.69
CA ARG A 74 -11.95 13.23 9.45
C ARG A 74 -13.17 12.95 8.60
N LEU A 75 -13.15 13.32 7.32
CA LEU A 75 -14.27 13.16 6.40
C LEU A 75 -14.33 11.77 5.77
N ASP A 76 -13.23 11.03 5.82
CA ASP A 76 -13.18 9.67 5.32
C ASP A 76 -12.41 8.75 6.30
N ASP A 77 -12.62 7.44 6.13
CA ASP A 77 -11.93 6.41 6.92
C ASP A 77 -10.78 5.78 6.13
N VAL A 78 -10.09 6.55 5.29
CA VAL A 78 -9.00 6.04 4.46
C VAL A 78 -7.77 5.79 5.32
N GLU A 79 -7.40 4.51 5.46
CA GLU A 79 -6.22 4.05 6.20
C GLU A 79 -5.20 3.45 5.22
N LEU A 80 -4.51 4.28 4.45
CA LEU A 80 -3.51 3.88 3.45
C LEU A 80 -2.15 4.51 3.76
N TYR A 81 -1.09 3.80 3.43
CA TYR A 81 0.18 4.40 3.06
C TYR A 81 0.21 4.55 1.54
N HIS A 82 0.71 5.67 1.07
CA HIS A 82 1.01 5.84 -0.35
C HIS A 82 2.52 5.90 -0.53
N ALA A 83 3.07 4.93 -1.28
CA ALA A 83 4.43 5.03 -1.78
C ALA A 83 4.37 5.85 -3.07
N VAL A 84 4.83 7.10 -2.99
CA VAL A 84 4.76 8.08 -4.08
C VAL A 84 6.12 8.22 -4.73
N PHE A 85 6.18 7.91 -6.01
CA PHE A 85 7.39 7.91 -6.83
C PHE A 85 7.38 9.16 -7.70
N GLN A 86 8.41 9.99 -7.62
CA GLN A 86 8.55 11.16 -8.48
C GLN A 86 9.03 10.71 -9.87
N VAL A 87 8.18 10.91 -10.87
CA VAL A 87 8.44 10.48 -12.25
C VAL A 87 8.94 11.63 -13.11
N PHE A 88 8.34 12.81 -12.93
CA PHE A 88 8.74 14.04 -13.62
C PHE A 88 8.55 15.25 -12.70
N GLY A 89 9.37 16.29 -12.90
CA GLY A 89 9.35 17.50 -12.09
C GLY A 89 10.00 17.29 -10.72
N ARG A 90 9.76 18.23 -9.81
CA ARG A 90 10.23 18.23 -8.43
C ARG A 90 9.07 18.59 -7.52
N SER A 91 9.00 17.93 -6.37
CA SER A 91 7.93 18.16 -5.41
C SER A 91 8.49 18.15 -3.99
N THR A 92 7.86 18.87 -3.10
CA THR A 92 8.13 18.83 -1.65
C THR A 92 6.93 18.23 -0.95
N VAL A 93 7.16 17.15 -0.22
CA VAL A 93 6.15 16.53 0.66
C VAL A 93 6.26 17.16 2.04
N LEU A 94 5.12 17.63 2.56
CA LEU A 94 4.98 18.18 3.91
C LEU A 94 4.12 17.22 4.74
N GLN A 95 4.71 16.56 5.73
CA GLN A 95 3.98 15.71 6.68
C GLN A 95 4.78 15.58 7.99
N ASN A 96 4.09 15.51 9.15
CA ASN A 96 4.71 15.32 10.47
C ASN A 96 5.77 16.39 10.80
N ASP A 97 5.50 17.66 10.49
CA ASP A 97 6.41 18.81 10.69
C ASP A 97 7.74 18.67 9.92
N GLN A 98 7.76 17.82 8.92
CA GLN A 98 8.89 17.63 8.03
C GLN A 98 8.55 18.09 6.61
N ALA A 99 9.53 18.67 5.94
CA ALA A 99 9.49 19.03 4.52
C ALA A 99 10.59 18.25 3.80
N VAL A 100 10.19 17.39 2.87
CA VAL A 100 11.13 16.54 2.15
C VAL A 100 10.96 16.69 0.66
N THR A 101 12.01 17.15 -0.02
CA THR A 101 12.00 17.31 -1.48
C THR A 101 12.25 15.98 -2.18
N LEU A 102 11.45 15.73 -3.21
CA LEU A 102 11.56 14.58 -4.11
C LEU A 102 12.11 15.02 -5.45
N ASP A 103 13.21 14.44 -5.85
CA ASP A 103 13.73 14.48 -7.21
C ASP A 103 13.27 13.23 -7.99
N VAL A 104 13.35 13.29 -9.32
CA VAL A 104 12.99 12.16 -10.19
C VAL A 104 13.73 10.87 -9.78
N GLY A 105 12.98 9.82 -9.53
CA GLY A 105 13.47 8.53 -9.06
C GLY A 105 13.48 8.35 -7.54
N ASP A 106 13.17 9.39 -6.76
CA ASP A 106 12.95 9.26 -5.32
C ASP A 106 11.56 8.70 -5.03
N VAL A 107 11.39 8.09 -3.87
CA VAL A 107 10.11 7.60 -3.38
C VAL A 107 9.83 8.17 -1.98
N ALA A 108 8.64 8.76 -1.78
CA ALA A 108 8.16 9.13 -0.46
C ALA A 108 7.15 8.11 0.05
N LEU A 109 7.13 7.90 1.35
CA LEU A 109 6.03 7.20 2.01
C LEU A 109 5.20 8.24 2.76
N VAL A 110 3.91 8.37 2.42
CA VAL A 110 2.98 9.25 3.11
C VAL A 110 1.86 8.46 3.76
N ASP A 111 1.41 8.92 4.93
CA ASP A 111 0.35 8.31 5.73
C ASP A 111 -0.95 9.09 5.56
N SER A 112 -1.97 8.50 4.93
CA SER A 112 -3.27 9.14 4.68
C SER A 112 -4.05 9.46 5.95
N THR A 113 -3.70 8.85 7.08
CA THR A 113 -4.36 9.12 8.37
C THR A 113 -3.90 10.42 9.04
N ARG A 114 -2.99 11.15 8.41
CA ARG A 114 -2.41 12.42 8.88
C ARG A 114 -2.50 13.50 7.82
N PRO A 115 -2.56 14.78 8.22
CA PRO A 115 -2.46 15.88 7.26
C PRO A 115 -1.17 15.80 6.46
N LEU A 116 -1.26 16.16 5.20
CA LEU A 116 -0.10 16.21 4.30
C LEU A 116 -0.33 17.22 3.18
N ALA A 117 0.76 17.69 2.57
CA ALA A 117 0.68 18.44 1.33
C ALA A 117 1.84 18.08 0.41
N PHE A 118 1.57 18.14 -0.89
CA PHE A 118 2.56 18.15 -1.96
C PHE A 118 2.65 19.58 -2.49
N VAL A 119 3.85 20.12 -2.55
CA VAL A 119 4.14 21.41 -3.17
C VAL A 119 5.01 21.16 -4.38
N ASN A 120 4.56 21.55 -5.57
CA ASN A 120 5.22 21.31 -6.83
C ASN A 120 5.85 22.59 -7.36
N ASP A 121 7.06 22.52 -7.88
CA ASP A 121 7.72 23.67 -8.49
C ASP A 121 6.99 24.12 -9.76
N ALA A 122 6.44 23.16 -10.51
CA ALA A 122 5.64 23.36 -11.73
C ALA A 122 4.79 22.11 -11.99
N TYR A 123 4.56 21.76 -13.25
CA TYR A 123 3.94 20.50 -13.64
C TYR A 123 4.70 19.31 -13.07
N ALA A 124 3.96 18.40 -12.45
CA ALA A 124 4.53 17.21 -11.80
C ALA A 124 3.82 15.93 -12.22
N GLN A 125 4.59 14.84 -12.31
CA GLN A 125 4.05 13.51 -12.51
C GLN A 125 4.50 12.59 -11.38
N TYR A 126 3.54 11.85 -10.85
CA TYR A 126 3.76 10.84 -9.83
C TYR A 126 3.24 9.49 -10.29
N LEU A 127 3.89 8.46 -9.83
CA LEU A 127 3.32 7.13 -9.72
C LEU A 127 3.11 6.85 -8.23
N SER A 128 1.93 6.45 -7.83
CA SER A 128 1.58 6.16 -6.43
C SER A 128 1.16 4.70 -6.30
N LEU A 129 1.56 4.06 -5.24
CA LEU A 129 1.12 2.73 -4.87
C LEU A 129 0.40 2.79 -3.52
N SER A 130 -0.90 2.56 -3.56
CA SER A 130 -1.78 2.59 -2.40
C SER A 130 -1.69 1.29 -1.61
N VAL A 131 -1.09 1.35 -0.43
CA VAL A 131 -0.81 0.20 0.43
C VAL A 131 -1.70 0.25 1.67
N PRO A 132 -2.56 -0.75 1.92
CA PRO A 132 -3.37 -0.79 3.13
C PRO A 132 -2.50 -0.74 4.38
N ARG A 133 -2.70 0.32 5.21
CA ARG A 133 -1.86 0.63 6.38
C ARG A 133 -1.73 -0.56 7.33
N ARG A 134 -2.85 -1.18 7.68
CA ARG A 134 -2.85 -2.36 8.58
C ARG A 134 -2.11 -3.55 7.98
N SER A 135 -2.20 -3.75 6.67
CA SER A 135 -1.51 -4.85 5.98
C SER A 135 -0.01 -4.67 6.02
N LEU A 136 0.46 -3.44 5.70
CA LEU A 136 1.87 -3.10 5.72
C LEU A 136 2.45 -3.23 7.13
N MET A 137 1.81 -2.60 8.13
CA MET A 137 2.25 -2.66 9.53
C MET A 137 2.27 -4.10 10.06
N SER A 138 1.23 -4.87 9.75
CA SER A 138 1.15 -6.27 10.16
C SER A 138 2.25 -7.13 9.52
N HIS A 139 2.57 -6.84 8.25
CA HIS A 139 3.64 -7.53 7.54
C HIS A 139 5.03 -7.17 8.08
N LEU A 140 5.28 -5.88 8.28
CA LEU A 140 6.56 -5.38 8.76
C LEU A 140 6.75 -5.66 10.26
N GLY A 141 5.66 -5.67 11.03
CA GLY A 141 5.69 -5.74 12.49
C GLY A 141 6.19 -4.44 13.13
N LEU A 142 6.17 -3.35 12.38
CA LEU A 142 6.52 -2.00 12.83
C LEU A 142 5.67 -0.98 12.05
N GLU A 143 5.64 0.25 12.54
CA GLU A 143 5.03 1.38 11.85
C GLU A 143 6.10 2.11 11.04
N PRO A 144 5.99 2.16 9.71
CA PRO A 144 6.93 2.91 8.88
C PRO A 144 6.79 4.43 9.11
N LEU A 145 7.86 5.17 8.87
CA LEU A 145 7.87 6.61 8.99
C LEU A 145 7.19 7.27 7.78
N GLY A 146 5.93 7.69 7.97
CA GLY A 146 5.24 8.56 7.01
C GLY A 146 5.87 9.96 6.98
N GLY A 147 5.90 10.58 5.79
CA GLY A 147 6.56 11.87 5.55
C GLY A 147 8.08 11.76 5.36
N SER A 148 8.59 10.56 5.11
CA SER A 148 10.01 10.30 4.86
C SER A 148 10.29 9.95 3.40
N VAL A 149 11.55 10.03 2.97
CA VAL A 149 11.97 9.79 1.60
C VAL A 149 13.04 8.71 1.49
N GLY A 150 12.81 7.80 0.56
CA GLY A 150 13.80 6.84 0.08
C GLY A 150 14.49 7.37 -1.18
N ARG A 151 15.77 7.67 -1.07
CA ARG A 151 16.53 8.22 -2.20
C ARG A 151 16.83 7.16 -3.25
N ARG A 152 16.69 7.54 -4.52
CA ARG A 152 17.08 6.68 -5.66
C ARG A 152 18.53 6.20 -5.59
N GLY A 153 19.38 6.89 -4.85
CA GLY A 153 20.76 6.50 -4.60
C GLY A 153 20.92 5.23 -3.77
N THR A 154 19.92 4.86 -2.98
CA THR A 154 19.94 3.62 -2.19
C THR A 154 19.56 2.40 -3.07
N ARG A 155 20.08 1.22 -2.69
CA ARG A 155 19.76 -0.02 -3.42
C ARG A 155 18.25 -0.33 -3.37
N ALA A 156 17.66 -0.27 -2.19
CA ALA A 156 16.25 -0.58 -1.99
C ALA A 156 15.33 0.42 -2.71
N GLY A 157 15.65 1.74 -2.67
CA GLY A 157 14.90 2.79 -3.38
C GLY A 157 14.89 2.56 -4.89
N ARG A 158 16.05 2.25 -5.49
CA ARG A 158 16.14 1.93 -6.92
C ARG A 158 15.34 0.68 -7.29
N LEU A 159 15.46 -0.38 -6.49
CA LEU A 159 14.74 -1.63 -6.77
C LEU A 159 13.23 -1.43 -6.71
N LEU A 160 12.74 -0.74 -5.68
CA LEU A 160 11.31 -0.48 -5.53
C LEU A 160 10.79 0.40 -6.67
N PHE A 161 11.50 1.49 -6.99
CA PHE A 161 11.13 2.40 -8.09
C PHE A 161 11.08 1.65 -9.42
N GLN A 162 12.12 0.89 -9.76
CA GLN A 162 12.21 0.17 -11.01
C GLN A 162 11.12 -0.91 -11.11
N LEU A 163 10.92 -1.68 -10.05
CA LEU A 163 9.91 -2.73 -9.99
C LEU A 163 8.50 -2.19 -10.27
N VAL A 164 8.13 -1.09 -9.61
CA VAL A 164 6.79 -0.50 -9.77
C VAL A 164 6.64 0.16 -11.13
N LEU A 165 7.68 0.83 -11.62
CA LEU A 165 7.68 1.51 -12.90
C LEU A 165 7.56 0.54 -14.07
N ASP A 166 8.34 -0.56 -14.07
CA ASP A 166 8.34 -1.55 -15.14
C ASP A 166 6.99 -2.27 -15.22
N GLU A 167 6.44 -2.67 -14.07
CA GLU A 167 5.12 -3.30 -14.01
C GLU A 167 4.00 -2.34 -14.43
N PHE A 168 4.13 -1.04 -14.13
CA PHE A 168 3.13 -0.06 -14.54
C PHE A 168 3.14 0.16 -16.06
N LYS A 169 4.28 0.05 -16.71
CA LYS A 169 4.43 0.18 -18.18
C LYS A 169 3.96 -1.05 -18.96
N ASP A 170 4.06 -2.23 -18.35
CA ASP A 170 3.70 -3.47 -19.03
C ASP A 170 2.18 -3.65 -19.07
N GLU A 171 1.55 -3.22 -20.16
CA GLU A 171 0.10 -3.37 -20.39
C GLU A 171 -0.33 -4.82 -20.52
N LEU A 172 0.57 -5.70 -20.98
CA LEU A 172 0.32 -7.13 -21.13
C LEU A 172 0.57 -7.89 -19.84
N SER A 173 1.20 -7.27 -18.86
CA SER A 173 1.32 -7.83 -17.52
C SER A 173 -0.08 -8.09 -16.99
N SER A 174 -0.55 -9.30 -17.30
CA SER A 174 -1.83 -9.77 -16.82
C SER A 174 -1.85 -9.51 -15.32
N ASN A 175 -2.90 -8.95 -14.84
CA ASN A 175 -3.34 -8.66 -13.47
C ASN A 175 -3.12 -9.86 -12.51
N ARG A 176 -1.98 -10.56 -12.65
CA ARG A 176 -1.53 -11.65 -11.81
C ARG A 176 -1.09 -11.04 -10.50
N ALA A 177 -2.05 -10.92 -9.59
CA ALA A 177 -1.76 -10.58 -8.21
C ALA A 177 -0.77 -11.61 -7.64
N SER A 178 0.51 -11.39 -7.87
CA SER A 178 1.56 -12.19 -7.26
C SER A 178 1.68 -11.80 -5.80
N VAL A 179 1.29 -12.72 -4.93
CA VAL A 179 1.46 -12.58 -3.48
C VAL A 179 2.90 -12.30 -3.13
N TYR A 180 3.81 -13.01 -3.80
CA TYR A 180 5.24 -12.87 -3.55
C TYR A 180 5.75 -11.48 -3.92
N MET A 181 5.26 -10.91 -5.03
CA MET A 181 5.64 -9.56 -5.43
C MET A 181 5.06 -8.51 -4.48
N GLN A 182 3.81 -8.67 -4.04
CA GLN A 182 3.23 -7.78 -3.02
C GLN A 182 4.04 -7.80 -1.72
N LEU A 183 4.45 -8.99 -1.27
CA LEU A 183 5.27 -9.14 -0.06
C LEU A 183 6.67 -8.54 -0.25
N ALA A 184 7.26 -8.70 -1.44
CA ALA A 184 8.54 -8.09 -1.78
C ALA A 184 8.46 -6.55 -1.76
N VAL A 185 7.37 -5.97 -2.29
CA VAL A 185 7.09 -4.53 -2.19
C VAL A 185 7.01 -4.08 -0.72
N TYR A 186 6.31 -4.84 0.12
CA TYR A 186 6.23 -4.52 1.56
C TYR A 186 7.59 -4.61 2.25
N ASP A 187 8.39 -5.63 1.92
CA ASP A 187 9.74 -5.78 2.48
C ASP A 187 10.66 -4.63 2.04
N LEU A 188 10.57 -4.18 0.77
CA LEU A 188 11.33 -3.02 0.28
C LEU A 188 10.88 -1.71 0.95
N ILE A 189 9.57 -1.50 1.13
CA ILE A 189 9.05 -0.35 1.88
C ILE A 189 9.58 -0.40 3.33
N GLY A 190 9.59 -1.56 3.95
CA GLY A 190 10.14 -1.74 5.29
C GLY A 190 11.63 -1.40 5.37
N GLU A 191 12.43 -1.85 4.41
CA GLU A 191 13.87 -1.55 4.34
C GLU A 191 14.15 -0.05 4.20
N ILE A 192 13.32 0.66 3.41
CA ILE A 192 13.53 2.08 3.12
C ILE A 192 13.02 2.96 4.27
N PHE A 193 11.87 2.63 4.85
CA PHE A 193 11.10 3.52 5.72
C PHE A 193 10.96 3.04 7.17
N ALA A 194 11.69 1.98 7.55
CA ALA A 194 11.76 1.62 8.95
C ALA A 194 12.37 2.78 9.77
N PRO A 195 11.82 3.11 10.94
CA PRO A 195 12.43 4.11 11.80
C PRO A 195 13.85 3.65 12.19
N PRO A 196 14.84 4.54 12.15
CA PRO A 196 16.16 4.23 12.70
C PRO A 196 15.97 3.97 14.18
N ASP A 197 16.23 2.73 14.63
CA ASP A 197 16.06 2.36 16.05
C ASP A 197 17.14 3.03 16.89
N PRO A 198 16.84 4.01 17.76
CA PRO A 198 17.80 4.61 18.67
C PRO A 198 18.21 3.68 19.82
N LYS A 199 17.53 2.55 19.97
CA LYS A 199 17.84 1.53 20.98
C LYS A 199 17.83 0.17 20.31
N SER A 200 18.95 -0.20 19.70
CA SER A 200 19.22 -1.50 19.14
C SER A 200 18.27 -2.58 19.68
N VAL A 201 17.16 -2.82 19.00
CA VAL A 201 16.49 -4.11 19.14
C VAL A 201 17.58 -5.06 18.69
N SER A 202 18.16 -5.79 19.60
CA SER A 202 19.28 -6.70 19.40
C SER A 202 19.12 -7.38 18.04
N LEU A 203 20.17 -7.42 17.21
CA LEU A 203 20.22 -8.18 15.94
C LEU A 203 19.62 -9.58 16.11
N TYR A 204 19.70 -10.12 17.31
CA TYR A 204 19.06 -11.36 17.72
C TYR A 204 17.52 -11.28 17.71
N THR A 205 16.93 -10.19 18.20
CA THR A 205 15.46 -10.00 18.26
C THR A 205 14.88 -9.86 16.86
N ASP A 206 15.58 -9.15 15.96
CA ASP A 206 15.15 -9.00 14.57
C ASP A 206 15.30 -10.30 13.78
N LYS A 207 16.36 -11.03 14.01
CA LYS A 207 16.56 -12.36 13.43
C LYS A 207 15.48 -13.35 13.91
N GLN A 208 15.13 -13.32 15.18
CA GLN A 208 14.05 -14.13 15.73
C GLN A 208 12.68 -13.73 15.18
N PHE A 209 12.40 -12.46 15.06
CA PHE A 209 11.16 -11.98 14.44
C PHE A 209 11.07 -12.36 12.96
N GLY A 210 12.18 -12.23 12.21
CA GLY A 210 12.28 -12.69 10.83
C GLY A 210 11.95 -14.20 10.70
N ARG A 211 12.48 -15.03 11.59
CA ARG A 211 12.17 -16.46 11.64
C ARG A 211 10.69 -16.74 11.91
N VAL A 212 10.12 -16.04 12.90
CA VAL A 212 8.68 -16.14 13.23
C VAL A 212 7.81 -15.76 12.04
N ARG A 213 8.13 -14.67 11.34
CA ARG A 213 7.41 -14.24 10.14
C ARG A 213 7.49 -15.27 9.02
N ALA A 214 8.66 -15.87 8.79
CA ALA A 214 8.85 -16.91 7.78
C ALA A 214 7.94 -18.12 8.04
N ILE A 215 7.91 -18.61 9.29
CA ILE A 215 7.03 -19.71 9.71
C ILE A 215 5.56 -19.38 9.45
N ILE A 216 5.12 -18.16 9.81
CA ILE A 216 3.73 -17.77 9.60
C ILE A 216 3.43 -17.65 8.10
N LYS A 217 4.32 -17.05 7.29
CA LYS A 217 4.14 -16.91 5.84
C LYS A 217 4.02 -18.26 5.13
N ASP A 218 4.72 -19.26 5.60
CA ASP A 218 4.66 -20.64 5.06
C ASP A 218 3.34 -21.32 5.42
N ARG A 219 2.84 -21.11 6.62
CA ARG A 219 1.75 -21.91 7.21
C ARG A 219 0.44 -21.17 7.45
N PHE A 220 0.31 -19.87 7.14
CA PHE A 220 -0.88 -19.08 7.48
C PHE A 220 -2.19 -19.63 6.90
N ALA A 221 -2.13 -20.37 5.79
CA ALA A 221 -3.29 -20.98 5.15
C ALA A 221 -3.80 -22.24 5.87
N ASN A 222 -3.03 -22.78 6.81
CA ASN A 222 -3.51 -23.83 7.69
C ASN A 222 -4.48 -23.21 8.72
N PRO A 223 -5.77 -23.63 8.75
CA PRO A 223 -6.78 -23.07 9.65
C PRO A 223 -6.44 -23.32 11.14
N ASP A 224 -5.70 -24.38 11.45
CA ASP A 224 -5.34 -24.76 12.82
C ASP A 224 -4.10 -24.04 13.35
N LEU A 225 -3.39 -23.26 12.50
CA LEU A 225 -2.22 -22.55 12.94
C LEU A 225 -2.56 -21.51 14.02
N ARG A 226 -1.97 -21.68 15.19
CA ARG A 226 -2.13 -20.81 16.36
C ARG A 226 -0.80 -20.22 16.80
N PRO A 227 -0.80 -19.08 17.54
CA PRO A 227 0.43 -18.47 18.05
C PRO A 227 1.34 -19.42 18.82
N ARG A 228 0.78 -20.36 19.57
CA ARG A 228 1.55 -21.38 20.31
C ARG A 228 2.36 -22.27 19.38
N ASP A 229 1.81 -22.64 18.22
CA ASP A 229 2.46 -23.52 17.25
C ASP A 229 3.61 -22.80 16.58
N VAL A 230 3.41 -21.51 16.26
CA VAL A 230 4.45 -20.62 15.74
C VAL A 230 5.58 -20.45 16.76
N ALA A 231 5.25 -20.26 18.03
CA ALA A 231 6.24 -20.11 19.10
C ALA A 231 7.08 -21.39 19.27
N ALA A 232 6.41 -22.54 19.29
CA ALA A 232 7.06 -23.86 19.40
C ALA A 232 8.03 -24.10 18.23
N GLU A 233 7.60 -23.85 17.00
CA GLU A 233 8.41 -24.04 15.80
C GLU A 233 9.58 -23.04 15.72
N ALA A 234 9.37 -21.81 16.18
CA ALA A 234 10.43 -20.81 16.29
C ALA A 234 11.42 -21.09 17.44
N GLY A 235 11.13 -22.06 18.31
CA GLY A 235 11.96 -22.36 19.48
C GLY A 235 11.94 -21.26 20.55
N ILE A 236 10.80 -20.57 20.72
CA ILE A 236 10.62 -19.49 21.68
C ILE A 236 9.37 -19.70 22.53
N SER A 237 9.30 -19.05 23.69
CA SER A 237 8.08 -19.10 24.51
C SER A 237 6.96 -18.27 23.88
N LEU A 238 5.69 -18.65 24.11
CA LEU A 238 4.52 -17.87 23.69
C LEU A 238 4.57 -16.42 24.20
N ARG A 239 5.00 -16.24 25.45
CA ARG A 239 5.17 -14.91 26.06
C ARG A 239 6.20 -14.05 25.31
N TYR A 240 7.29 -14.66 24.87
CA TYR A 240 8.30 -13.94 24.06
C TYR A 240 7.78 -13.61 22.67
N LEU A 241 7.06 -14.54 22.03
CA LEU A 241 6.35 -14.27 20.77
C LEU A 241 5.41 -13.08 20.90
N GLN A 242 4.56 -13.05 21.94
CA GLN A 242 3.67 -11.93 22.20
C GLN A 242 4.45 -10.62 22.36
N LYS A 243 5.55 -10.62 23.14
CA LYS A 243 6.41 -9.45 23.32
C LYS A 243 7.03 -8.96 22.00
N LEU A 244 7.42 -9.88 21.10
CA LEU A 244 7.96 -9.55 19.77
C LEU A 244 6.94 -8.77 18.92
N PHE A 245 5.68 -9.20 18.95
CA PHE A 245 4.60 -8.52 18.21
C PHE A 245 4.13 -7.24 18.90
N THR A 246 3.93 -7.24 20.23
CA THR A 246 3.49 -6.05 20.99
C THR A 246 4.45 -4.87 20.82
N ARG A 247 5.76 -5.11 20.82
CA ARG A 247 6.78 -4.08 20.56
C ARG A 247 6.65 -3.44 19.16
N ARG A 248 5.91 -4.09 18.27
CA ARG A 248 5.68 -3.69 16.89
C ARG A 248 4.21 -3.30 16.63
N GLY A 249 3.46 -3.00 17.71
CA GLY A 249 2.07 -2.52 17.63
C GLY A 249 1.06 -3.54 17.09
N SER A 250 1.36 -4.87 17.11
CA SER A 250 0.51 -5.91 16.55
C SER A 250 0.41 -7.13 17.47
N THR A 251 -0.37 -8.12 17.05
CA THR A 251 -0.39 -9.46 17.64
C THR A 251 -0.06 -10.54 16.61
N CYS A 252 0.43 -11.69 17.06
CA CYS A 252 0.67 -12.82 16.16
C CYS A 252 -0.61 -13.26 15.44
N SER A 253 -1.75 -13.25 16.11
CA SER A 253 -3.05 -13.60 15.53
C SER A 253 -3.47 -12.59 14.46
N ASP A 254 -3.31 -11.28 14.69
CA ASP A 254 -3.64 -10.26 13.70
C ASP A 254 -2.74 -10.35 12.48
N PHE A 255 -1.48 -10.74 12.66
CA PHE A 255 -0.56 -10.97 11.55
C PHE A 255 -1.00 -12.18 10.71
N ILE A 256 -1.38 -13.31 11.33
CA ILE A 256 -1.93 -14.47 10.63
C ILE A 256 -3.21 -14.08 9.88
N ASP A 257 -4.16 -13.42 10.56
CA ASP A 257 -5.42 -12.97 9.96
C ASP A 257 -5.19 -12.04 8.77
N SER A 258 -4.19 -11.15 8.86
CA SER A 258 -3.89 -10.23 7.77
C SER A 258 -3.48 -10.95 6.48
N LEU A 259 -2.61 -11.96 6.59
CA LEU A 259 -2.19 -12.78 5.45
C LEU A 259 -3.34 -13.60 4.86
N ARG A 260 -4.21 -14.15 5.72
CA ARG A 260 -5.42 -14.86 5.30
C ARG A 260 -6.38 -13.94 4.55
N LEU A 261 -6.62 -12.73 5.06
CA LEU A 261 -7.49 -11.74 4.42
C LEU A 261 -6.92 -11.27 3.09
N ASP A 262 -5.60 -11.09 2.99
CA ASP A 262 -4.94 -10.74 1.73
C ASP A 262 -5.12 -11.84 0.68
N LYS A 263 -4.97 -13.10 1.08
CA LYS A 263 -5.24 -14.25 0.21
C LYS A 263 -6.71 -14.29 -0.22
N ALA A 264 -7.64 -14.12 0.72
CA ALA A 264 -9.07 -14.08 0.42
C ALA A 264 -9.44 -12.97 -0.55
N GLY A 265 -8.92 -11.75 -0.34
CA GLY A 265 -9.15 -10.62 -1.23
C GLY A 265 -8.68 -10.89 -2.66
N ARG A 266 -7.53 -11.58 -2.83
CA ARG A 266 -7.06 -12.00 -4.15
C ARG A 266 -7.96 -13.04 -4.79
N LEU A 267 -8.38 -14.05 -4.04
CA LEU A 267 -9.27 -15.10 -4.55
C LEU A 267 -10.63 -14.54 -4.95
N LEU A 268 -11.18 -13.60 -4.17
CA LEU A 268 -12.43 -12.91 -4.49
C LEU A 268 -12.32 -12.08 -5.77
N ARG A 269 -11.21 -11.36 -5.96
CA ARG A 269 -10.95 -10.64 -7.22
C ARG A 269 -10.88 -11.60 -8.40
N ARG A 270 -10.14 -12.70 -8.27
CA ARG A 270 -10.03 -13.73 -9.32
C ARG A 270 -11.40 -14.35 -9.65
N ARG A 271 -12.21 -14.65 -8.63
CA ARG A 271 -13.58 -15.13 -8.77
C ARG A 271 -14.43 -14.16 -9.60
N ALA A 272 -14.36 -12.87 -9.28
CA ALA A 272 -15.13 -11.84 -9.97
C ALA A 272 -14.68 -11.66 -11.44
N MET A 273 -13.37 -11.70 -11.71
CA MET A 273 -12.82 -11.58 -13.07
C MET A 273 -13.14 -12.81 -13.94
N ALA A 274 -13.06 -14.01 -13.37
CA ALA A 274 -13.36 -15.24 -14.07
C ALA A 274 -14.87 -15.56 -14.13
N SER A 275 -15.73 -14.68 -13.56
CA SER A 275 -17.17 -14.87 -13.48
C SER A 275 -17.57 -16.25 -12.92
N THR A 276 -16.76 -16.82 -12.06
CA THR A 276 -17.03 -18.14 -11.46
C THR A 276 -18.07 -18.02 -10.34
N ARG A 277 -18.84 -19.08 -10.14
CA ARG A 277 -19.84 -19.17 -9.05
C ARG A 277 -19.27 -19.80 -7.77
N GLN A 278 -17.96 -19.82 -7.60
CA GLN A 278 -17.35 -20.40 -6.40
C GLN A 278 -17.93 -19.76 -5.13
N PRO A 279 -18.40 -20.55 -4.16
CA PRO A 279 -18.92 -20.03 -2.88
C PRO A 279 -17.86 -19.20 -2.14
N ILE A 280 -18.28 -18.09 -1.55
CA ILE A 280 -17.38 -17.22 -0.78
C ILE A 280 -16.84 -17.94 0.47
N SER A 281 -17.64 -18.85 1.04
CA SER A 281 -17.21 -19.71 2.15
C SER A 281 -16.02 -20.60 1.77
N GLU A 282 -15.99 -21.15 0.57
CA GLU A 282 -14.83 -21.92 0.09
C GLU A 282 -13.57 -21.06 0.00
N ILE A 283 -13.73 -19.80 -0.44
CA ILE A 283 -12.63 -18.84 -0.49
C ILE A 283 -12.11 -18.54 0.92
N ALA A 284 -13.01 -18.37 1.90
CA ALA A 284 -12.64 -18.18 3.30
C ALA A 284 -11.84 -19.40 3.82
N TYR A 285 -12.34 -20.60 3.61
CA TYR A 285 -11.66 -21.83 4.04
C TYR A 285 -10.32 -22.04 3.31
N ALA A 286 -10.28 -21.84 2.01
CA ALA A 286 -9.04 -21.91 1.22
C ALA A 286 -8.00 -20.88 1.65
N SER A 287 -8.43 -19.81 2.31
CA SER A 287 -7.55 -18.76 2.84
C SER A 287 -7.07 -19.07 4.26
N GLY A 288 -7.57 -20.13 4.90
CA GLY A 288 -7.16 -20.57 6.23
C GLY A 288 -8.10 -20.13 7.36
N PHE A 289 -9.30 -19.61 7.05
CA PHE A 289 -10.33 -19.40 8.07
C PHE A 289 -11.12 -20.69 8.26
N ASN A 290 -11.49 -20.99 9.49
CA ASN A 290 -12.37 -22.11 9.85
C ASN A 290 -13.79 -21.67 10.23
N ASP A 291 -14.05 -20.39 10.29
CA ASP A 291 -15.36 -19.80 10.58
C ASP A 291 -15.68 -18.68 9.60
N TYR A 292 -16.79 -18.81 8.89
CA TYR A 292 -17.21 -17.84 7.88
C TYR A 292 -17.66 -16.50 8.48
N ASN A 293 -18.31 -16.54 9.65
CA ASN A 293 -18.79 -15.31 10.30
C ASN A 293 -17.61 -14.48 10.79
N TYR A 294 -16.65 -15.14 11.42
CA TYR A 294 -15.40 -14.49 11.83
C TYR A 294 -14.64 -13.89 10.63
N PHE A 295 -14.50 -14.67 9.55
CA PHE A 295 -13.92 -14.17 8.30
C PHE A 295 -14.65 -12.93 7.79
N SER A 296 -15.99 -12.98 7.68
CA SER A 296 -16.80 -11.89 7.14
C SER A 296 -16.66 -10.60 7.95
N GLN A 297 -16.67 -10.71 9.29
CA GLN A 297 -16.43 -9.57 10.19
C GLN A 297 -15.05 -8.97 10.02
N LYS A 298 -14.00 -9.80 10.02
CA LYS A 298 -12.60 -9.38 9.83
C LYS A 298 -12.39 -8.77 8.44
N PHE A 299 -13.03 -9.33 7.42
CA PHE A 299 -12.95 -8.83 6.05
C PHE A 299 -13.60 -7.44 5.94
N ARG A 300 -14.82 -7.27 6.48
CA ARG A 300 -15.50 -5.97 6.49
C ARG A 300 -14.69 -4.92 7.25
N ARG A 301 -14.14 -5.28 8.41
CA ARG A 301 -13.30 -4.38 9.21
C ARG A 301 -12.05 -3.92 8.45
N ARG A 302 -11.48 -4.78 7.59
CA ARG A 302 -10.25 -4.50 6.84
C ARG A 302 -10.50 -3.73 5.56
N PHE A 303 -11.53 -4.09 4.79
CA PHE A 303 -11.77 -3.58 3.44
C PHE A 303 -12.93 -2.58 3.38
N GLY A 304 -13.67 -2.36 4.48
CA GLY A 304 -14.80 -1.43 4.55
C GLY A 304 -16.12 -1.98 4.00
N TYR A 305 -16.13 -3.16 3.39
CA TYR A 305 -17.32 -3.78 2.76
C TYR A 305 -17.32 -5.31 2.93
N ALA A 306 -18.49 -5.91 2.71
CA ALA A 306 -18.65 -7.35 2.85
C ALA A 306 -17.88 -8.12 1.73
N PRO A 307 -17.43 -9.36 1.98
CA PRO A 307 -16.79 -10.19 0.98
C PRO A 307 -17.59 -10.36 -0.32
N SER A 308 -18.92 -10.37 -0.24
CA SER A 308 -19.83 -10.45 -1.39
C SER A 308 -19.80 -9.21 -2.28
N ALA A 309 -19.46 -8.06 -1.72
CA ALA A 309 -19.35 -6.80 -2.44
C ALA A 309 -17.93 -6.55 -2.99
N HIS A 310 -17.01 -7.50 -2.81
CA HIS A 310 -15.66 -7.41 -3.32
C HIS A 310 -15.62 -7.75 -4.82
N ALA A 311 -16.14 -6.83 -5.63
CA ALA A 311 -16.03 -6.87 -7.08
C ALA A 311 -14.75 -6.12 -7.52
N PRO A 312 -14.16 -6.44 -8.69
CA PRO A 312 -13.20 -5.53 -9.29
C PRO A 312 -13.91 -4.20 -9.49
N LYS A 313 -13.37 -3.12 -8.93
CA LYS A 313 -13.83 -1.78 -9.30
C LYS A 313 -13.58 -1.69 -10.81
N ARG A 314 -14.65 -1.66 -11.61
CA ARG A 314 -14.56 -1.29 -13.03
C ARG A 314 -14.24 0.20 -13.01
N TYR A 315 -12.99 0.52 -13.25
CA TYR A 315 -12.60 1.88 -13.58
C TYR A 315 -12.97 2.05 -15.07
N CYS A 316 -14.01 2.82 -15.35
CA CYS A 316 -14.31 3.29 -16.71
C CYS A 316 -13.31 4.34 -17.13
#